data_e6744d71dbce2dae2b591b274ac0ba68
#
_entry.id   e6744d71dbce2dae2b591b274ac0ba68
#
_cell.length_a   1.000
_cell.length_b   1.000
_cell.length_c   1.000
_cell.angle_alpha   90.00
_cell.angle_beta   90.00
_cell.angle_gamma   90.00
#
_symmetry.space_group_name_H-M   'P 1'
#
loop_
_entity.id
_entity.type
_entity.pdbx_description
1 polymer ?
#
loop_
_entity_poly.entity_id
_entity_poly.type
_entity_poly.pdbx_seq_one_letter_code
_entity_poly.pdbx_strand_id
1 'polypeptide(L)'
;MAEPLRFTVPEECGGMVAKWFLKSRCGLSTRMITRLKREKDGILMDGKILRTIDRVTAGAEIIINLPDESSSFIEPIEGSFDIRYEDEHILVVNKPPFMPVHPVKQHQTNTLANLVTAYAQKNGAEFVFRAHNRLDRNTSGLVLIAKDKYSVFQLHQAVRKVYFALVHGRLEGRGTINKPIGLHDDSKIVRHVVESGSPAITHYKSVFSGDDYSLILLVLETGKTHQIRCHMSHLGHPLLGDDLYGGSLDLINRQALHCGEMSFCHPVTGEEINITAPIPDDMQTLIDKLIKK
;
A
#
# COMPACT_ATOMS: atom_id res chain seq x y z
N MET A 1 -3.02 -25.62 8.34
CA MET A 1 -2.64 -24.61 9.38
C MET A 1 -1.40 -23.89 8.87
N ALA A 2 -1.38 -22.56 8.88
CA ALA A 2 -0.19 -21.81 8.45
C ALA A 2 0.99 -22.09 9.36
N GLU A 3 2.21 -22.15 8.81
CA GLU A 3 3.42 -22.29 9.61
C GLU A 3 3.55 -21.13 10.60
N PRO A 4 3.94 -21.40 11.85
CA PRO A 4 4.15 -20.37 12.86
C PRO A 4 5.38 -19.54 12.53
N LEU A 5 5.33 -18.24 12.82
CA LEU A 5 6.52 -17.40 12.76
C LEU A 5 7.43 -17.71 13.96
N ARG A 6 8.74 -17.84 13.71
CA ARG A 6 9.75 -18.15 14.73
C ARG A 6 10.80 -17.06 14.78
N PHE A 7 11.13 -16.61 15.99
CA PHE A 7 12.15 -15.60 16.25
C PHE A 7 13.02 -16.04 17.40
N THR A 8 14.33 -15.91 17.25
CA THR A 8 15.26 -16.07 18.39
C THR A 8 15.46 -14.70 19.04
N VAL A 9 15.39 -14.64 20.36
CA VAL A 9 15.64 -13.41 21.11
C VAL A 9 17.13 -13.09 21.11
N PRO A 10 17.59 -11.98 20.49
CA PRO A 10 18.99 -11.56 20.54
C PRO A 10 19.45 -11.29 21.98
N GLU A 11 20.76 -11.44 22.23
CA GLU A 11 21.35 -11.20 23.57
C GLU A 11 21.03 -9.81 24.12
N GLU A 12 21.12 -8.77 23.27
CA GLU A 12 20.82 -7.39 23.65
C GLU A 12 19.34 -7.13 23.97
N CYS A 13 18.45 -8.07 23.65
CA CYS A 13 17.03 -7.98 23.93
C CYS A 13 16.61 -8.73 25.20
N GLY A 14 17.51 -9.47 25.83
CA GLY A 14 17.26 -10.18 27.09
C GLY A 14 16.74 -9.25 28.17
N GLY A 15 15.63 -9.64 28.84
CA GLY A 15 14.97 -8.81 29.85
C GLY A 15 14.01 -7.74 29.31
N MET A 16 13.92 -7.53 28.00
CA MET A 16 12.95 -6.61 27.39
C MET A 16 11.52 -7.10 27.66
N VAL A 17 10.58 -6.18 27.85
CA VAL A 17 9.15 -6.53 27.98
C VAL A 17 8.65 -7.07 26.64
N ALA A 18 7.98 -8.23 26.67
CA ALA A 18 7.52 -8.95 25.48
C ALA A 18 6.73 -8.08 24.49
N LYS A 19 5.84 -7.20 24.99
CA LYS A 19 5.12 -6.23 24.13
C LYS A 19 6.06 -5.39 23.28
N TRP A 20 7.17 -4.93 23.81
CA TRP A 20 8.12 -4.09 23.08
C TRP A 20 8.97 -4.92 22.11
N PHE A 21 9.40 -6.11 22.53
CA PHE A 21 10.08 -7.07 21.64
C PHE A 21 9.22 -7.42 20.43
N LEU A 22 7.97 -7.83 20.67
CA LEU A 22 7.01 -8.17 19.60
C LEU A 22 6.74 -7.00 18.64
N LYS A 23 6.78 -5.76 19.11
CA LYS A 23 6.59 -4.58 18.26
C LYS A 23 7.85 -4.21 17.50
N SER A 24 9.00 -4.12 18.18
CA SER A 24 10.22 -3.54 17.60
C SER A 24 11.09 -4.55 16.85
N ARG A 25 11.06 -5.82 17.27
CA ARG A 25 11.89 -6.87 16.68
C ARG A 25 11.08 -7.86 15.84
N CYS A 26 9.89 -8.23 16.32
CA CYS A 26 8.99 -9.05 15.52
C CYS A 26 8.05 -8.22 14.61
N GLY A 27 8.05 -6.89 14.65
CA GLY A 27 7.26 -5.99 13.79
C GLY A 27 5.74 -6.07 13.98
N LEU A 28 5.22 -6.75 15.01
CA LEU A 28 3.80 -6.92 15.20
C LEU A 28 3.08 -5.62 15.55
N SER A 29 1.97 -5.35 14.86
CA SER A 29 1.11 -4.22 15.19
C SER A 29 0.42 -4.43 16.56
N THR A 30 0.10 -3.33 17.24
CA THR A 30 -0.66 -3.40 18.53
C THR A 30 -1.97 -4.18 18.36
N ARG A 31 -2.65 -4.05 17.22
CA ARG A 31 -3.89 -4.78 16.90
C ARG A 31 -3.64 -6.28 16.80
N MET A 32 -2.56 -6.71 16.14
CA MET A 32 -2.19 -8.10 16.00
C MET A 32 -1.82 -8.71 17.36
N ILE A 33 -0.99 -8.05 18.15
CA ILE A 33 -0.66 -8.47 19.51
C ILE A 33 -1.93 -8.63 20.38
N THR A 34 -2.90 -7.70 20.24
CA THR A 34 -4.17 -7.77 20.96
C THR A 34 -5.01 -8.97 20.53
N ARG A 35 -4.97 -9.35 19.25
CA ARG A 35 -5.64 -10.54 18.73
C ARG A 35 -4.96 -11.81 19.23
N LEU A 36 -3.65 -11.92 19.04
CA LEU A 36 -2.84 -13.08 19.39
C LEU A 36 -2.93 -13.45 20.88
N LYS A 37 -2.92 -12.47 21.79
CA LYS A 37 -3.03 -12.74 23.23
C LYS A 37 -4.39 -13.32 23.66
N ARG A 38 -5.40 -13.34 22.78
CA ARG A 38 -6.70 -13.97 23.03
C ARG A 38 -6.73 -15.43 22.58
N GLU A 39 -5.79 -15.83 21.73
CA GLU A 39 -5.62 -17.22 21.30
C GLU A 39 -4.83 -17.99 22.36
N LYS A 40 -5.24 -19.25 22.59
CA LYS A 40 -4.65 -20.10 23.65
C LYS A 40 -3.13 -20.24 23.52
N ASP A 41 -2.64 -20.40 22.29
CA ASP A 41 -1.23 -20.59 21.96
C ASP A 41 -0.71 -19.53 20.97
N GLY A 42 -1.31 -18.33 21.00
CA GLY A 42 -1.04 -17.28 20.03
C GLY A 42 0.40 -16.75 20.07
N ILE A 43 1.01 -16.68 21.26
CA ILE A 43 2.42 -16.26 21.42
C ILE A 43 3.05 -17.16 22.48
N LEU A 44 4.12 -17.85 22.10
CA LEU A 44 4.87 -18.75 22.96
C LEU A 44 6.33 -18.31 23.07
N MET A 45 6.95 -18.59 24.20
CA MET A 45 8.41 -18.53 24.42
C MET A 45 8.85 -19.90 24.94
N ASP A 46 9.73 -20.57 24.21
CA ASP A 46 10.18 -21.94 24.53
C ASP A 46 9.02 -22.91 24.83
N GLY A 47 7.96 -22.82 24.01
CA GLY A 47 6.75 -23.64 24.11
C GLY A 47 5.78 -23.24 25.23
N LYS A 48 6.06 -22.20 26.02
CA LYS A 48 5.17 -21.69 27.09
C LYS A 48 4.50 -20.39 26.67
N ILE A 49 3.26 -20.15 27.12
CA ILE A 49 2.52 -18.92 26.82
C ILE A 49 3.31 -17.71 27.29
N LEU A 50 3.58 -16.78 26.35
CA LEU A 50 4.24 -15.50 26.61
C LEU A 50 3.18 -14.39 26.72
N ARG A 51 3.05 -13.79 27.89
CA ARG A 51 2.16 -12.63 28.07
C ARG A 51 2.88 -11.34 27.64
N THR A 52 2.13 -10.38 27.19
CA THR A 52 2.67 -9.09 26.72
C THR A 52 3.43 -8.28 27.80
N ILE A 53 3.20 -8.59 29.07
CA ILE A 53 3.87 -7.96 30.23
C ILE A 53 5.11 -8.74 30.71
N ASP A 54 5.26 -10.00 30.27
CA ASP A 54 6.41 -10.82 30.64
C ASP A 54 7.69 -10.28 30.00
N ARG A 55 8.83 -10.76 30.47
CA ARG A 55 10.14 -10.39 29.89
C ARG A 55 10.66 -11.53 29.03
N VAL A 56 11.21 -11.19 27.87
CA VAL A 56 11.85 -12.18 27.00
C VAL A 56 13.24 -12.56 27.53
N THR A 57 13.62 -13.82 27.34
CA THR A 57 14.92 -14.36 27.73
C THR A 57 15.84 -14.39 26.52
N ALA A 58 17.09 -13.93 26.65
CA ALA A 58 18.09 -14.02 25.58
C ALA A 58 18.26 -15.48 25.14
N GLY A 59 18.37 -15.71 23.83
CA GLY A 59 18.47 -17.05 23.22
C GLY A 59 17.17 -17.84 23.14
N ALA A 60 16.09 -17.41 23.81
CA ALA A 60 14.79 -18.09 23.77
C ALA A 60 14.15 -18.02 22.38
N GLU A 61 13.40 -19.07 22.02
CA GLU A 61 12.59 -19.10 20.80
C GLU A 61 11.19 -18.51 21.05
N ILE A 62 10.84 -17.49 20.30
CA ILE A 62 9.48 -16.94 20.28
C ILE A 62 8.74 -17.53 19.09
N ILE A 63 7.60 -18.17 19.36
CA ILE A 63 6.70 -18.74 18.36
C ILE A 63 5.42 -17.91 18.31
N ILE A 64 5.04 -17.45 17.12
CA ILE A 64 3.82 -16.68 16.92
C ILE A 64 2.89 -17.45 15.99
N ASN A 65 1.80 -17.97 16.55
CA ASN A 65 0.76 -18.68 15.82
C ASN A 65 -0.25 -17.67 15.26
N LEU A 66 -0.08 -17.30 14.00
CA LEU A 66 -1.02 -16.39 13.37
C LEU A 66 -2.39 -17.07 13.24
N PRO A 67 -3.47 -16.44 13.76
CA PRO A 67 -4.81 -17.01 13.70
C PRO A 67 -5.21 -17.20 12.23
N ASP A 68 -5.99 -18.25 11.98
CA ASP A 68 -6.60 -18.41 10.67
C ASP A 68 -7.51 -17.21 10.41
N GLU A 69 -7.25 -16.51 9.33
CA GLU A 69 -8.16 -15.46 8.90
C GLU A 69 -9.42 -16.15 8.36
N SER A 70 -10.56 -15.87 8.99
CA SER A 70 -11.82 -16.04 8.29
C SER A 70 -11.74 -15.09 7.09
N SER A 71 -11.42 -15.63 5.92
CA SER A 71 -11.45 -14.88 4.67
C SER A 71 -12.86 -14.33 4.54
N SER A 72 -13.00 -13.00 4.52
CA SER A 72 -14.20 -12.44 3.92
C SER A 72 -14.24 -13.05 2.52
N PHE A 73 -15.28 -13.83 2.24
CA PHE A 73 -15.42 -14.51 0.96
C PHE A 73 -15.33 -13.46 -0.15
N ILE A 74 -14.28 -13.55 -0.95
CA ILE A 74 -14.12 -12.75 -2.16
C ILE A 74 -14.56 -13.63 -3.31
N GLU A 75 -15.64 -13.25 -3.96
CA GLU A 75 -16.16 -13.97 -5.11
C GLU A 75 -15.12 -14.00 -6.23
N PRO A 76 -14.68 -15.18 -6.72
CA PRO A 76 -13.75 -15.27 -7.83
C PRO A 76 -14.47 -14.87 -9.14
N ILE A 77 -13.90 -13.91 -9.86
CA ILE A 77 -14.41 -13.45 -11.15
C ILE A 77 -13.30 -13.61 -12.19
N GLU A 78 -13.58 -14.34 -13.27
CA GLU A 78 -12.61 -14.50 -14.36
C GLU A 78 -12.36 -13.18 -15.09
N GLY A 79 -11.11 -12.99 -15.49
CA GLY A 79 -10.66 -11.83 -16.22
C GLY A 79 -9.13 -11.80 -16.34
N SER A 80 -8.62 -10.84 -17.08
CA SER A 80 -7.19 -10.63 -17.26
C SER A 80 -6.70 -9.41 -16.48
N PHE A 81 -5.46 -9.47 -16.03
CA PHE A 81 -4.74 -8.35 -15.44
C PHE A 81 -3.25 -8.47 -15.76
N ASP A 82 -2.54 -7.36 -15.71
CA ASP A 82 -1.11 -7.28 -16.06
C ASP A 82 -0.25 -7.67 -14.85
N ILE A 83 0.42 -8.83 -14.91
CA ILE A 83 1.35 -9.32 -13.90
C ILE A 83 2.73 -8.73 -14.22
N ARG A 84 3.32 -8.02 -13.27
CA ARG A 84 4.66 -7.43 -13.38
C ARG A 84 5.75 -8.24 -12.71
N TYR A 85 5.39 -8.99 -11.67
CA TYR A 85 6.26 -9.92 -10.97
C TYR A 85 5.42 -10.95 -10.23
N GLU A 86 5.87 -12.19 -10.22
CA GLU A 86 5.24 -13.26 -9.45
C GLU A 86 6.25 -14.32 -9.04
N ASP A 87 6.17 -14.77 -7.80
CA ASP A 87 6.84 -15.95 -7.29
C ASP A 87 5.92 -16.69 -6.30
N GLU A 88 6.48 -17.58 -5.46
CA GLU A 88 5.75 -18.33 -4.46
C GLU A 88 5.13 -17.44 -3.37
N HIS A 89 5.76 -16.32 -3.05
CA HIS A 89 5.47 -15.48 -1.88
C HIS A 89 4.73 -14.19 -2.19
N ILE A 90 4.97 -13.61 -3.34
CA ILE A 90 4.41 -12.32 -3.73
C ILE A 90 3.89 -12.30 -5.16
N LEU A 91 2.95 -11.40 -5.40
CA LEU A 91 2.44 -11.07 -6.72
C LEU A 91 2.38 -9.54 -6.84
N VAL A 92 2.98 -8.97 -7.89
CA VAL A 92 2.88 -7.55 -8.21
C VAL A 92 2.15 -7.38 -9.53
N VAL A 93 1.09 -6.59 -9.50
CA VAL A 93 0.24 -6.35 -10.67
C VAL A 93 0.18 -4.87 -11.03
N ASN A 94 0.05 -4.58 -12.30
CA ASN A 94 -0.27 -3.24 -12.79
C ASN A 94 -1.80 -3.10 -12.90
N LYS A 95 -2.40 -2.49 -11.89
CA LYS A 95 -3.86 -2.28 -11.84
C LYS A 95 -4.30 -1.25 -12.87
N PRO A 96 -5.28 -1.55 -13.74
CA PRO A 96 -5.86 -0.53 -14.61
C PRO A 96 -6.63 0.53 -13.82
N PRO A 97 -6.90 1.70 -14.39
CA PRO A 97 -7.85 2.66 -13.82
C PRO A 97 -9.28 2.08 -13.76
N PHE A 98 -10.17 2.75 -13.05
CA PHE A 98 -11.60 2.41 -12.88
C PHE A 98 -11.90 1.09 -12.16
N MET A 99 -10.88 0.45 -11.59
CA MET A 99 -10.99 -0.80 -10.85
C MET A 99 -10.56 -0.58 -9.38
N PRO A 100 -11.42 -0.85 -8.39
CA PRO A 100 -11.03 -0.86 -6.99
C PRO A 100 -10.06 -2.03 -6.69
N VAL A 101 -9.21 -1.88 -5.66
CA VAL A 101 -8.33 -2.97 -5.20
C VAL A 101 -9.14 -4.04 -4.45
N HIS A 102 -10.04 -3.62 -3.55
CA HIS A 102 -10.86 -4.50 -2.72
C HIS A 102 -12.35 -4.28 -2.97
N PRO A 103 -13.18 -5.31 -2.71
CA PRO A 103 -14.64 -5.13 -2.69
C PRO A 103 -15.05 -4.04 -1.71
N VAL A 104 -15.96 -3.18 -2.15
CA VAL A 104 -16.61 -2.13 -1.37
C VAL A 104 -18.12 -2.18 -1.62
N LYS A 105 -18.94 -1.54 -0.77
CA LYS A 105 -20.41 -1.67 -0.85
C LYS A 105 -21.01 -1.54 -2.27
N GLN A 106 -20.44 -0.67 -3.10
CA GLN A 106 -20.92 -0.40 -4.46
C GLN A 106 -20.20 -1.20 -5.57
N HIS A 107 -19.12 -1.89 -5.23
CA HIS A 107 -18.28 -2.66 -6.15
C HIS A 107 -17.88 -3.96 -5.48
N GLN A 108 -18.70 -5.00 -5.62
CA GLN A 108 -18.48 -6.29 -4.98
C GLN A 108 -17.72 -7.28 -5.87
N THR A 109 -17.89 -7.18 -7.19
CA THR A 109 -17.48 -8.21 -8.17
C THR A 109 -16.51 -7.73 -9.24
N ASN A 110 -16.22 -6.43 -9.34
CA ASN A 110 -15.33 -5.86 -10.36
C ASN A 110 -14.06 -5.24 -9.73
N THR A 111 -13.42 -5.96 -8.83
CA THR A 111 -12.22 -5.50 -8.13
C THR A 111 -11.01 -6.35 -8.48
N LEU A 112 -9.80 -5.80 -8.24
CA LEU A 112 -8.57 -6.56 -8.41
C LEU A 112 -8.59 -7.84 -7.55
N ALA A 113 -9.14 -7.77 -6.36
CA ALA A 113 -9.25 -8.93 -5.46
C ALA A 113 -10.05 -10.09 -6.07
N ASN A 114 -11.16 -9.79 -6.78
CA ASN A 114 -11.96 -10.82 -7.45
C ASN A 114 -11.15 -11.53 -8.56
N LEU A 115 -10.44 -10.75 -9.39
CA LEU A 115 -9.62 -11.28 -10.49
C LEU A 115 -8.45 -12.14 -9.97
N VAL A 116 -7.75 -11.65 -8.95
CA VAL A 116 -6.61 -12.37 -8.35
C VAL A 116 -7.08 -13.65 -7.64
N THR A 117 -8.26 -13.64 -7.01
CA THR A 117 -8.83 -14.83 -6.38
C THR A 117 -9.17 -15.91 -7.45
N ALA A 118 -9.77 -15.52 -8.58
CA ALA A 118 -10.03 -16.45 -9.68
C ALA A 118 -8.73 -17.00 -10.30
N TYR A 119 -7.74 -16.12 -10.49
CA TYR A 119 -6.41 -16.49 -10.97
C TYR A 119 -5.73 -17.52 -10.05
N ALA A 120 -5.75 -17.29 -8.74
CA ALA A 120 -5.18 -18.21 -7.77
C ALA A 120 -5.85 -19.60 -7.84
N GLN A 121 -7.19 -19.65 -7.84
CA GLN A 121 -7.95 -20.91 -7.93
C GLN A 121 -7.64 -21.68 -9.23
N LYS A 122 -7.58 -20.97 -10.36
CA LYS A 122 -7.25 -21.57 -11.66
C LYS A 122 -5.87 -22.21 -11.70
N ASN A 123 -4.92 -21.64 -10.96
CA ASN A 123 -3.54 -22.15 -10.84
C ASN A 123 -3.35 -23.12 -9.67
N GLY A 124 -4.44 -23.58 -9.03
CA GLY A 124 -4.36 -24.51 -7.91
C GLY A 124 -3.77 -23.91 -6.63
N ALA A 125 -3.68 -22.58 -6.55
CA ALA A 125 -3.18 -21.87 -5.38
C ALA A 125 -4.33 -21.40 -4.49
N GLU A 126 -4.26 -21.77 -3.22
CA GLU A 126 -5.19 -21.30 -2.18
C GLU A 126 -4.51 -20.23 -1.33
N PHE A 127 -4.63 -18.98 -1.70
CA PHE A 127 -4.19 -17.88 -0.83
C PHE A 127 -5.28 -16.83 -0.63
N VAL A 128 -5.29 -16.22 0.53
CA VAL A 128 -6.17 -15.09 0.83
C VAL A 128 -5.58 -13.84 0.19
N PHE A 129 -6.39 -13.08 -0.55
CA PHE A 129 -5.94 -11.82 -1.14
C PHE A 129 -5.52 -10.79 -0.07
N ARG A 130 -4.24 -10.40 -0.07
CA ARG A 130 -3.64 -9.47 0.90
C ARG A 130 -2.82 -8.42 0.18
N ALA A 131 -3.49 -7.39 -0.31
CA ALA A 131 -2.78 -6.26 -0.90
C ALA A 131 -2.01 -5.48 0.18
N HIS A 132 -0.70 -5.31 -0.02
CA HIS A 132 0.16 -4.51 0.85
C HIS A 132 -0.15 -3.01 0.74
N ASN A 133 -0.45 -2.54 -0.47
CA ASN A 133 -0.87 -1.17 -0.72
C ASN A 133 -2.22 -1.13 -1.42
N ARG A 134 -2.86 0.00 -1.31
CA ARG A 134 -4.10 0.29 -2.04
C ARG A 134 -3.91 1.48 -2.95
N LEU A 135 -4.58 1.45 -4.08
CA LEU A 135 -4.76 2.57 -5.00
C LEU A 135 -6.24 2.95 -5.01
N ASP A 136 -6.53 4.21 -5.25
CA ASP A 136 -7.90 4.65 -5.49
C ASP A 136 -8.45 3.97 -6.75
N ARG A 137 -9.77 3.88 -6.88
CA ARG A 137 -10.43 3.22 -8.02
C ARG A 137 -9.88 3.69 -9.37
N ASN A 138 -9.74 5.00 -9.53
CA ASN A 138 -9.34 5.63 -10.79
C ASN A 138 -7.81 5.84 -10.91
N THR A 139 -7.02 5.54 -9.87
CA THR A 139 -5.56 5.52 -9.91
C THR A 139 -5.08 4.20 -10.50
N SER A 140 -4.18 4.24 -11.47
CA SER A 140 -3.54 3.07 -12.08
C SER A 140 -2.18 2.77 -11.45
N GLY A 141 -1.62 1.58 -11.75
CA GLY A 141 -0.25 1.22 -11.42
C GLY A 141 -0.07 0.08 -10.42
N LEU A 142 1.10 0.00 -9.84
CA LEU A 142 1.58 -1.15 -9.10
C LEU A 142 0.84 -1.39 -7.79
N VAL A 143 0.37 -2.62 -7.62
CA VAL A 143 -0.19 -3.16 -6.38
C VAL A 143 0.58 -4.42 -6.02
N LEU A 144 1.16 -4.44 -4.83
CA LEU A 144 1.89 -5.57 -4.25
C LEU A 144 0.93 -6.40 -3.39
N ILE A 145 0.89 -7.68 -3.64
CA ILE A 145 0.03 -8.66 -2.98
C ILE A 145 0.91 -9.73 -2.35
N ALA A 146 0.74 -9.98 -1.07
CA ALA A 146 1.40 -11.08 -0.39
C ALA A 146 0.54 -12.35 -0.49
N LYS A 147 1.14 -13.46 -0.89
CA LYS A 147 0.46 -14.74 -1.03
C LYS A 147 0.34 -15.49 0.29
N ASP A 148 1.24 -15.25 1.23
CA ASP A 148 1.27 -15.89 2.53
C ASP A 148 1.35 -14.87 3.69
N LYS A 149 1.13 -15.36 4.92
CA LYS A 149 1.11 -14.52 6.12
C LYS A 149 2.50 -14.00 6.52
N TYR A 150 3.54 -14.78 6.25
CA TYR A 150 4.91 -14.41 6.53
C TYR A 150 5.32 -13.22 5.66
N SER A 151 5.02 -13.29 4.37
CA SER A 151 5.27 -12.21 3.41
C SER A 151 4.53 -10.93 3.76
N VAL A 152 3.25 -11.00 4.19
CA VAL A 152 2.53 -9.83 4.72
C VAL A 152 3.30 -9.16 5.83
N PHE A 153 3.83 -9.97 6.73
CA PHE A 153 4.53 -9.49 7.91
C PHE A 153 5.87 -8.80 7.54
N GLN A 154 6.68 -9.44 6.70
CA GLN A 154 7.97 -8.91 6.29
C GLN A 154 7.86 -7.65 5.43
N LEU A 155 6.85 -7.56 4.57
CA LEU A 155 6.57 -6.39 3.73
C LEU A 155 6.12 -5.14 4.52
N HIS A 156 5.88 -5.24 5.84
CA HIS A 156 5.69 -4.05 6.67
C HIS A 156 6.94 -3.15 6.77
N GLN A 157 8.10 -3.66 6.40
CA GLN A 157 9.28 -2.83 6.18
C GLN A 157 9.13 -2.04 4.86
N ALA A 158 9.78 -0.89 4.77
CA ALA A 158 9.52 0.14 3.79
C ALA A 158 9.39 -0.33 2.33
N VAL A 159 8.18 -0.35 1.80
CA VAL A 159 7.92 -0.42 0.35
C VAL A 159 7.92 1.00 -0.20
N ARG A 160 8.95 1.37 -0.94
CA ARG A 160 9.05 2.65 -1.62
C ARG A 160 8.19 2.62 -2.89
N LYS A 161 7.40 3.66 -3.10
CA LYS A 161 6.55 3.83 -4.30
C LYS A 161 6.81 5.19 -4.91
N VAL A 162 6.97 5.24 -6.23
CA VAL A 162 7.04 6.48 -7.00
C VAL A 162 5.78 6.59 -7.85
N TYR A 163 5.12 7.73 -7.71
CA TYR A 163 3.94 8.06 -8.48
C TYR A 163 4.28 9.10 -9.55
N PHE A 164 3.70 8.94 -10.73
CA PHE A 164 3.69 9.91 -11.79
C PHE A 164 2.35 10.62 -11.79
N ALA A 165 2.36 11.94 -11.82
CA ALA A 165 1.13 12.73 -11.89
C ALA A 165 1.27 13.90 -12.85
N LEU A 166 0.16 14.23 -13.53
CA LEU A 166 0.00 15.48 -14.25
C LEU A 166 -0.86 16.43 -13.41
N VAL A 167 -0.35 17.63 -13.16
CA VAL A 167 -0.99 18.64 -12.30
C VAL A 167 -1.26 19.92 -13.08
N HIS A 168 -2.30 20.65 -12.72
CA HIS A 168 -2.61 21.95 -13.32
C HIS A 168 -1.54 22.99 -12.99
N GLY A 169 -1.25 23.83 -13.99
CA GLY A 169 -0.35 24.96 -13.89
C GLY A 169 1.13 24.58 -13.89
N ARG A 170 1.96 25.60 -13.88
CA ARG A 170 3.41 25.48 -13.87
C ARG A 170 3.92 25.20 -12.46
N LEU A 171 4.49 24.03 -12.25
CA LEU A 171 5.13 23.62 -10.98
C LEU A 171 6.57 23.23 -11.25
N GLU A 172 7.51 23.96 -10.66
CA GLU A 172 8.96 23.76 -10.84
C GLU A 172 9.63 23.26 -9.57
N GLY A 173 10.83 22.69 -9.75
CA GLY A 173 11.70 22.28 -8.64
C GLY A 173 11.22 21.05 -7.90
N ARG A 174 11.46 21.06 -6.61
CA ARG A 174 11.10 19.96 -5.67
C ARG A 174 10.65 20.53 -4.33
N GLY A 175 9.82 19.78 -3.62
CA GLY A 175 9.36 20.20 -2.30
C GLY A 175 8.78 19.06 -1.50
N THR A 176 8.43 19.39 -0.24
CA THR A 176 7.78 18.49 0.69
C THR A 176 6.52 19.15 1.25
N ILE A 177 5.40 18.45 1.14
CA ILE A 177 4.15 18.84 1.78
C ILE A 177 4.00 18.00 3.04
N ASN A 178 4.22 18.63 4.19
CA ASN A 178 4.03 18.02 5.51
C ASN A 178 2.80 18.68 6.16
N LYS A 179 1.62 18.16 5.83
CA LYS A 179 0.35 18.71 6.29
C LYS A 179 -0.59 17.56 6.69
N PRO A 180 -1.23 17.62 7.86
CA PRO A 180 -2.15 16.58 8.29
C PRO A 180 -3.43 16.59 7.45
N ILE A 181 -3.96 15.37 7.20
CA ILE A 181 -5.15 15.15 6.36
C ILE A 181 -6.28 14.58 7.22
N GLY A 182 -7.44 15.21 7.15
CA GLY A 182 -8.69 14.78 7.77
C GLY A 182 -9.83 14.60 6.79
N LEU A 183 -10.96 14.13 7.29
CA LEU A 183 -12.20 14.10 6.54
C LEU A 183 -12.79 15.53 6.49
N HIS A 184 -13.36 15.93 5.35
CA HIS A 184 -14.09 17.19 5.23
C HIS A 184 -15.40 17.09 6.01
N ASP A 185 -15.77 18.12 6.76
CA ASP A 185 -16.92 18.09 7.67
C ASP A 185 -18.23 17.74 6.94
N ASP A 186 -18.39 18.24 5.72
CA ASP A 186 -19.58 18.03 4.89
C ASP A 186 -19.48 16.81 3.95
N SER A 187 -18.42 16.00 4.05
CA SER A 187 -18.19 14.89 3.12
C SER A 187 -17.72 13.62 3.81
N LYS A 188 -18.29 12.49 3.41
CA LYS A 188 -17.83 11.16 3.84
C LYS A 188 -16.65 10.63 3.02
N ILE A 189 -16.26 11.32 1.94
CA ILE A 189 -15.28 10.85 0.96
C ILE A 189 -14.11 11.82 0.82
N VAL A 190 -14.39 13.12 0.67
CA VAL A 190 -13.38 14.15 0.43
C VAL A 190 -12.48 14.33 1.65
N ARG A 191 -11.19 14.42 1.39
CA ARG A 191 -10.17 14.74 2.39
C ARG A 191 -9.67 16.15 2.17
N HIS A 192 -9.29 16.82 3.26
CA HIS A 192 -8.60 18.10 3.15
C HIS A 192 -7.50 18.22 4.21
N VAL A 193 -6.65 19.22 4.02
CA VAL A 193 -5.63 19.57 5.01
C VAL A 193 -6.35 20.23 6.19
N VAL A 194 -6.18 19.66 7.38
CA VAL A 194 -6.79 20.13 8.63
C VAL A 194 -5.88 19.77 9.82
N GLU A 195 -5.70 20.68 10.77
CA GLU A 195 -4.77 20.50 11.88
C GLU A 195 -5.07 19.28 12.76
N SER A 196 -6.33 18.97 12.96
CA SER A 196 -6.79 17.78 13.70
C SER A 196 -6.65 16.46 12.92
N GLY A 197 -6.14 16.51 11.69
CA GLY A 197 -6.00 15.36 10.80
C GLY A 197 -4.87 14.40 11.20
N SER A 198 -4.75 13.31 10.45
CA SER A 198 -3.63 12.38 10.59
C SER A 198 -2.40 12.92 9.88
N PRO A 199 -1.21 12.82 10.48
CA PRO A 199 0.05 13.24 9.84
C PRO A 199 0.21 12.62 8.45
N ALA A 200 0.58 13.45 7.48
CA ALA A 200 0.77 13.05 6.10
C ALA A 200 1.93 13.83 5.47
N ILE A 201 2.85 13.09 4.81
CA ILE A 201 4.05 13.65 4.20
C ILE A 201 4.14 13.17 2.76
N THR A 202 4.21 14.13 1.82
CA THR A 202 4.36 13.90 0.37
C THR A 202 5.53 14.70 -0.15
N HIS A 203 6.48 14.03 -0.80
CA HIS A 203 7.58 14.68 -1.53
C HIS A 203 7.22 14.74 -3.00
N TYR A 204 7.52 15.86 -3.65
CA TYR A 204 7.35 15.99 -5.08
C TYR A 204 8.63 16.52 -5.76
N LYS A 205 8.80 16.15 -7.01
CA LYS A 205 9.85 16.67 -7.92
C LYS A 205 9.25 16.87 -9.30
N SER A 206 9.35 18.08 -9.83
CA SER A 206 8.99 18.36 -11.21
C SER A 206 9.96 17.65 -12.17
N VAL A 207 9.41 17.01 -13.19
CA VAL A 207 10.14 16.38 -14.31
C VAL A 207 10.09 17.30 -15.50
N PHE A 208 8.92 17.85 -15.78
CA PHE A 208 8.67 18.80 -16.84
C PHE A 208 7.60 19.81 -16.42
N SER A 209 7.84 21.10 -16.67
CA SER A 209 6.93 22.18 -16.30
C SER A 209 6.51 22.95 -17.56
N GLY A 210 5.23 22.83 -17.91
CA GLY A 210 4.58 23.64 -18.93
C GLY A 210 3.73 24.74 -18.32
N ASP A 211 3.21 25.65 -19.14
CA ASP A 211 2.38 26.74 -18.64
C ASP A 211 1.01 26.27 -18.17
N ASP A 212 0.39 25.33 -18.87
CA ASP A 212 -0.96 24.83 -18.57
C ASP A 212 -0.96 23.69 -17.56
N TYR A 213 0.09 22.82 -17.58
CA TYR A 213 0.23 21.69 -16.68
C TYR A 213 1.68 21.18 -16.61
N SER A 214 1.99 20.44 -15.55
CA SER A 214 3.33 19.92 -15.27
C SER A 214 3.30 18.42 -14.99
N LEU A 215 4.36 17.70 -15.38
CA LEU A 215 4.61 16.31 -15.00
C LEU A 215 5.48 16.28 -13.76
N ILE A 216 5.02 15.59 -12.72
CA ILE A 216 5.73 15.47 -11.45
C ILE A 216 5.88 14.02 -11.00
N LEU A 217 6.95 13.74 -10.26
CA LEU A 217 7.15 12.53 -9.48
C LEU A 217 6.79 12.81 -8.03
N LEU A 218 6.14 11.82 -7.38
CA LEU A 218 5.78 11.91 -5.97
C LEU A 218 6.22 10.65 -5.22
N VAL A 219 6.71 10.85 -3.99
CA VAL A 219 7.06 9.79 -3.04
C VAL A 219 6.36 10.09 -1.72
N LEU A 220 5.83 9.04 -1.10
CA LEU A 220 5.05 9.14 0.13
C LEU A 220 5.79 8.51 1.31
N GLU A 221 5.91 9.22 2.44
CA GLU A 221 6.29 8.61 3.72
C GLU A 221 5.08 8.01 4.46
N THR A 222 3.88 8.49 4.14
CA THR A 222 2.62 8.05 4.73
C THR A 222 1.64 7.65 3.62
N GLY A 223 0.65 6.80 3.93
CA GLY A 223 -0.34 6.33 2.96
C GLY A 223 -1.78 6.66 3.39
N LYS A 224 -2.17 7.94 3.40
CA LYS A 224 -3.55 8.32 3.72
C LYS A 224 -4.43 8.29 2.48
N THR A 225 -5.73 8.05 2.68
CA THR A 225 -6.73 8.08 1.59
C THR A 225 -6.67 9.42 0.87
N HIS A 226 -6.59 9.40 -0.45
CA HIS A 226 -6.50 10.57 -1.34
C HIS A 226 -5.31 11.50 -1.04
N GLN A 227 -4.24 11.04 -0.37
CA GLN A 227 -3.17 11.91 0.13
C GLN A 227 -2.55 12.80 -0.95
N ILE A 228 -2.10 12.21 -2.06
CA ILE A 228 -1.51 12.97 -3.18
C ILE A 228 -2.50 14.00 -3.71
N ARG A 229 -3.73 13.58 -3.97
CA ARG A 229 -4.81 14.40 -4.53
C ARG A 229 -5.10 15.61 -3.65
N CYS A 230 -5.27 15.36 -2.33
CA CYS A 230 -5.50 16.40 -1.33
C CYS A 230 -4.31 17.36 -1.21
N HIS A 231 -3.08 16.85 -1.11
CA HIS A 231 -1.89 17.66 -0.96
C HIS A 231 -1.59 18.53 -2.18
N MET A 232 -1.76 17.99 -3.39
CA MET A 232 -1.53 18.75 -4.62
C MET A 232 -2.60 19.82 -4.84
N SER A 233 -3.85 19.54 -4.51
CA SER A 233 -4.92 20.55 -4.50
C SER A 233 -4.65 21.65 -3.47
N HIS A 234 -4.19 21.30 -2.26
CA HIS A 234 -3.82 22.26 -1.23
C HIS A 234 -2.66 23.16 -1.66
N LEU A 235 -1.73 22.64 -2.44
CA LEU A 235 -0.59 23.42 -3.01
C LEU A 235 -1.04 24.35 -4.14
N GLY A 236 -2.29 24.28 -4.61
CA GLY A 236 -2.80 25.04 -5.74
C GLY A 236 -2.57 24.39 -7.12
N HIS A 237 -2.09 23.14 -7.13
CA HIS A 237 -1.83 22.35 -8.33
C HIS A 237 -2.61 21.03 -8.32
N PRO A 238 -3.97 21.07 -8.42
CA PRO A 238 -4.76 19.83 -8.45
C PRO A 238 -4.34 18.95 -9.63
N LEU A 239 -4.56 17.64 -9.51
CA LEU A 239 -4.26 16.71 -10.60
C LEU A 239 -5.22 16.95 -11.77
N LEU A 240 -4.73 16.81 -13.00
CA LEU A 240 -5.59 16.78 -14.18
C LEU A 240 -6.63 15.66 -14.02
N GLY A 241 -7.88 15.92 -14.39
CA GLY A 241 -8.97 14.94 -14.31
C GLY A 241 -9.44 14.58 -12.90
N ASP A 242 -9.02 15.32 -11.88
CA ASP A 242 -9.46 15.11 -10.49
C ASP A 242 -10.57 16.09 -10.10
N ASP A 243 -11.76 15.87 -10.59
CA ASP A 243 -12.94 16.71 -10.36
C ASP A 243 -13.29 16.87 -8.88
N LEU A 244 -12.97 15.85 -8.06
CA LEU A 244 -13.21 15.87 -6.62
C LEU A 244 -12.32 16.87 -5.87
N TYR A 245 -11.15 17.22 -6.46
CA TYR A 245 -10.14 18.09 -5.86
C TYR A 245 -9.83 19.34 -6.70
N GLY A 246 -10.69 19.69 -7.64
CA GLY A 246 -10.60 20.92 -8.43
C GLY A 246 -9.86 20.77 -9.76
N GLY A 247 -9.57 19.56 -10.21
CA GLY A 247 -9.04 19.29 -11.53
C GLY A 247 -10.15 19.24 -12.59
N SER A 248 -9.88 19.79 -13.81
CA SER A 248 -10.80 19.69 -14.93
C SER A 248 -10.76 18.32 -15.60
N LEU A 249 -11.90 17.83 -16.10
CA LEU A 249 -12.06 16.61 -16.88
C LEU A 249 -11.80 16.83 -18.41
N ASP A 250 -11.43 18.02 -18.85
CA ASP A 250 -11.33 18.37 -20.27
C ASP A 250 -10.24 17.59 -21.02
N LEU A 251 -9.15 17.22 -20.32
CA LEU A 251 -7.99 16.55 -20.92
C LEU A 251 -7.95 15.04 -20.63
N ILE A 252 -8.46 14.63 -19.48
CA ILE A 252 -8.50 13.24 -19.03
C ILE A 252 -9.68 13.04 -18.07
N ASN A 253 -10.36 11.90 -18.16
CA ASN A 253 -11.60 11.62 -17.42
C ASN A 253 -11.40 10.97 -16.04
N ARG A 254 -10.18 11.05 -15.51
CA ARG A 254 -9.79 10.53 -14.19
C ARG A 254 -8.60 11.30 -13.65
N GLN A 255 -8.36 11.23 -12.35
CA GLN A 255 -7.11 11.78 -11.82
C GLN A 255 -5.90 11.19 -12.58
N ALA A 256 -5.09 12.05 -13.17
CA ALA A 256 -3.85 11.70 -13.88
C ALA A 256 -2.78 11.28 -12.85
N LEU A 257 -2.96 10.10 -12.26
CA LEU A 257 -2.11 9.55 -11.21
C LEU A 257 -1.84 8.07 -11.49
N HIS A 258 -0.56 7.70 -11.45
CA HIS A 258 -0.09 6.36 -11.74
C HIS A 258 1.05 5.96 -10.78
N CYS A 259 0.94 4.81 -10.10
CA CYS A 259 2.02 4.22 -9.33
C CYS A 259 2.95 3.45 -10.28
N GLY A 260 3.96 4.13 -10.81
CA GLY A 260 4.78 3.59 -11.91
C GLY A 260 6.02 2.84 -11.46
N GLU A 261 6.53 3.09 -10.22
CA GLU A 261 7.70 2.37 -9.72
C GLU A 261 7.47 1.90 -8.28
N MET A 262 8.01 0.73 -7.97
CA MET A 262 7.98 0.15 -6.63
C MET A 262 9.28 -0.56 -6.33
N SER A 263 9.85 -0.32 -5.14
CA SER A 263 11.03 -1.03 -4.65
C SER A 263 10.85 -1.48 -3.20
N PHE A 264 11.29 -2.70 -2.92
CA PHE A 264 11.19 -3.33 -1.61
C PHE A 264 12.20 -4.50 -1.49
N CYS A 265 12.48 -4.93 -0.25
CA CYS A 265 13.21 -6.17 -0.03
C CYS A 265 12.25 -7.36 -0.12
N HIS A 266 12.64 -8.40 -0.87
CA HIS A 266 11.86 -9.63 -0.96
C HIS A 266 11.66 -10.25 0.43
N PRO A 267 10.43 -10.63 0.80
CA PRO A 267 10.11 -11.02 2.18
C PRO A 267 10.86 -12.26 2.68
N VAL A 268 11.30 -13.14 1.79
CA VAL A 268 11.99 -14.39 2.15
C VAL A 268 13.48 -14.31 1.85
N THR A 269 13.89 -13.89 0.64
CA THR A 269 15.31 -13.87 0.26
C THR A 269 16.05 -12.63 0.75
N GLY A 270 15.36 -11.55 1.08
CA GLY A 270 15.95 -10.26 1.44
C GLY A 270 16.55 -9.49 0.26
N GLU A 271 16.48 -10.00 -0.95
CA GLU A 271 16.98 -9.33 -2.16
C GLU A 271 16.16 -8.08 -2.48
N GLU A 272 16.81 -7.04 -2.97
CA GLU A 272 16.14 -5.83 -3.41
C GLU A 272 15.44 -6.07 -4.75
N ILE A 273 14.12 -5.84 -4.78
CA ILE A 273 13.29 -5.95 -5.97
C ILE A 273 12.86 -4.55 -6.42
N ASN A 274 13.08 -4.27 -7.70
CA ASN A 274 12.68 -3.03 -8.35
C ASN A 274 11.74 -3.36 -9.52
N ILE A 275 10.51 -2.85 -9.48
CA ILE A 275 9.47 -3.13 -10.47
C ILE A 275 8.95 -1.82 -11.04
N THR A 276 8.72 -1.83 -12.35
CA THR A 276 8.12 -0.71 -13.06
C THR A 276 6.84 -1.13 -13.78
N ALA A 277 5.91 -0.18 -13.90
CA ALA A 277 4.74 -0.28 -14.76
C ALA A 277 4.77 0.83 -15.82
N PRO A 278 4.41 0.54 -17.07
CA PRO A 278 4.35 1.57 -18.11
C PRO A 278 3.28 2.60 -17.76
N ILE A 279 3.55 3.85 -18.09
CA ILE A 279 2.55 4.93 -17.99
C ILE A 279 1.40 4.58 -18.93
N PRO A 280 0.14 4.64 -18.47
CA PRO A 280 -1.00 4.29 -19.30
C PRO A 280 -1.23 5.31 -20.44
N ASP A 281 -1.77 4.85 -21.56
CA ASP A 281 -1.87 5.59 -22.83
C ASP A 281 -2.56 6.94 -22.70
N ASP A 282 -3.57 7.05 -21.83
CA ASP A 282 -4.28 8.30 -21.58
C ASP A 282 -3.37 9.39 -20.98
N MET A 283 -2.49 8.99 -20.05
CA MET A 283 -1.48 9.89 -19.49
C MET A 283 -0.31 10.10 -20.44
N GLN A 284 0.15 9.04 -21.13
CA GLN A 284 1.27 9.14 -22.07
C GLN A 284 0.96 10.13 -23.20
N THR A 285 -0.26 10.11 -23.73
CA THR A 285 -0.71 11.07 -24.76
C THR A 285 -0.60 12.51 -24.29
N LEU A 286 -0.90 12.80 -23.03
CA LEU A 286 -0.77 14.14 -22.46
C LEU A 286 0.71 14.53 -22.24
N ILE A 287 1.52 13.60 -21.76
CA ILE A 287 2.97 13.80 -21.60
C ILE A 287 3.63 14.12 -22.93
N ASP A 288 3.30 13.37 -23.99
CA ASP A 288 3.85 13.60 -25.33
C ASP A 288 3.47 14.99 -25.89
N LYS A 289 2.25 15.44 -25.62
CA LYS A 289 1.80 16.81 -25.98
C LYS A 289 2.52 17.88 -25.17
N LEU A 290 2.80 17.62 -23.89
CA LEU A 290 3.50 18.55 -23.02
C LEU A 290 4.97 18.75 -23.45
N ILE A 291 5.65 17.66 -23.82
CA ILE A 291 7.07 17.69 -24.20
C ILE A 291 7.28 18.28 -25.61
N LYS A 292 6.28 18.18 -26.49
CA LYS A 292 6.36 18.70 -27.88
C LYS A 292 6.07 20.20 -28.03
N LYS A 293 5.55 20.85 -26.98
CA LYS A 293 5.36 22.31 -26.91
C LYS A 293 6.62 22.99 -26.38
#